data_5a558c54833dbfb38e704f05c54a5281
#
_entry.id   5a558c54833dbfb38e704f05c54a5281
#
_cell.length_a   1.000
_cell.length_b   1.000
_cell.length_c   1.000
_cell.angle_alpha   90.00
_cell.angle_beta   90.00
_cell.angle_gamma   90.00
#
_symmetry.space_group_name_H-M   'P 1'
#
loop_
_entity.id
_entity.type
_entity.pdbx_description
1 polymer ?
#
loop_
_entity_poly.entity_id
_entity_poly.type
_entity_poly.pdbx_seq_one_letter_code
_entity_poly.pdbx_strand_id
1 'polypeptide(L)'
;MPTDDESVIEPGSLPHAMESSRHRVFGNIRVSHEQFRFLYAAEHVYLAGLLLHVVFLLVFFALEIRELYLFNIASVAVFILAFFLNRNGHHYVALWLAYIEVNLHAGLAIWLLGWDTGFYYYMFAISPVLFINPARPLAEKIVLAMFPVLFLILLFYHSAETTATYQLDHLVIHFLHLSNLIATVMLVAYLAHYYSKGVLDSERRLQKLTQAYERLATYDSLTHLLNRHAMNQAIEDEVSRFRRDGKPFVLALG
;
A
#
# COMPACT_ATOMS: atom_id res chain seq x y z
N MET A 1 -11.49 -29.30 -8.85
CA MET A 1 -12.90 -29.13 -8.45
C MET A 1 -12.88 -28.31 -7.16
N PRO A 2 -13.04 -27.00 -7.19
CA PRO A 2 -13.13 -26.18 -5.99
C PRO A 2 -14.61 -26.12 -5.58
N THR A 3 -14.87 -26.49 -4.35
CA THR A 3 -16.17 -26.36 -3.70
C THR A 3 -16.45 -24.89 -3.45
N ASP A 4 -17.41 -24.34 -4.18
CA ASP A 4 -18.00 -23.03 -3.92
C ASP A 4 -18.76 -23.10 -2.59
N ASP A 5 -18.13 -22.57 -1.55
CA ASP A 5 -18.77 -22.31 -0.26
C ASP A 5 -19.61 -21.02 -0.44
N GLU A 6 -20.80 -21.15 -1.05
CA GLU A 6 -21.83 -20.12 -1.08
C GLU A 6 -22.42 -20.01 0.34
N SER A 7 -21.75 -19.34 1.24
CA SER A 7 -22.33 -18.91 2.50
C SER A 7 -23.43 -17.88 2.19
N VAL A 8 -24.65 -18.36 2.15
CA VAL A 8 -25.88 -17.55 2.05
C VAL A 8 -25.91 -16.64 3.27
N ILE A 9 -25.70 -15.34 3.06
CA ILE A 9 -25.77 -14.34 4.13
C ILE A 9 -27.24 -14.20 4.52
N GLU A 10 -27.63 -14.68 5.70
CA GLU A 10 -28.98 -14.52 6.24
C GLU A 10 -29.31 -13.01 6.42
N PRO A 11 -30.53 -12.57 6.06
CA PRO A 11 -30.92 -11.16 6.11
C PRO A 11 -30.81 -10.49 7.49
N GLY A 12 -30.95 -11.26 8.56
CA GLY A 12 -30.79 -10.78 9.94
C GLY A 12 -29.34 -10.59 10.39
N SER A 13 -28.37 -11.18 9.69
CA SER A 13 -26.93 -11.08 10.01
C SER A 13 -26.24 -9.91 9.33
N LEU A 14 -26.89 -9.22 8.39
CA LEU A 14 -26.32 -8.11 7.61
C LEU A 14 -25.76 -6.95 8.47
N PRO A 15 -26.46 -6.45 9.51
CA PRO A 15 -25.91 -5.41 10.37
C PRO A 15 -24.63 -5.84 11.09
N HIS A 16 -24.62 -7.05 11.67
CA HIS A 16 -23.45 -7.61 12.37
C HIS A 16 -22.31 -7.99 11.43
N ALA A 17 -22.59 -8.55 10.26
CA ALA A 17 -21.59 -8.85 9.24
C ALA A 17 -20.98 -7.57 8.64
N MET A 18 -21.78 -6.51 8.47
CA MET A 18 -21.30 -5.20 8.03
C MET A 18 -20.43 -4.51 9.09
N GLU A 19 -20.77 -4.64 10.36
CA GLU A 19 -20.03 -4.02 11.47
C GLU A 19 -18.72 -4.75 11.74
N SER A 20 -18.70 -6.08 11.73
CA SER A 20 -17.48 -6.90 11.83
C SER A 20 -16.55 -6.73 10.63
N SER A 21 -17.11 -6.39 9.46
CA SER A 21 -16.34 -6.17 8.25
C SER A 21 -15.70 -4.78 8.15
N ARG A 22 -16.06 -3.82 9.03
CA ARG A 22 -15.51 -2.45 9.01
C ARG A 22 -14.13 -2.34 9.64
N HIS A 23 -13.78 -3.21 10.59
CA HIS A 23 -12.53 -3.12 11.33
C HIS A 23 -11.73 -4.42 11.26
N ARG A 24 -10.42 -4.29 11.14
CA ARG A 24 -9.46 -5.40 11.23
C ARG A 24 -8.52 -5.18 12.41
N VAL A 25 -8.00 -6.27 12.96
CA VAL A 25 -6.95 -6.21 13.98
C VAL A 25 -5.60 -6.18 13.29
N PHE A 26 -4.80 -5.16 13.58
CA PHE A 26 -3.41 -5.04 13.14
C PHE A 26 -2.53 -4.83 14.38
N GLY A 27 -1.66 -5.80 14.67
CA GLY A 27 -0.91 -5.78 15.91
C GLY A 27 -1.86 -5.70 17.12
N ASN A 28 -1.75 -4.62 17.89
CA ASN A 28 -2.54 -4.38 19.10
C ASN A 28 -3.72 -3.41 18.90
N ILE A 29 -4.02 -3.00 17.66
CA ILE A 29 -5.03 -1.97 17.36
C ILE A 29 -6.12 -2.47 16.40
N ARG A 30 -7.33 -1.87 16.53
CA ARG A 30 -8.41 -2.03 15.55
C ARG A 30 -8.38 -0.88 14.57
N VAL A 31 -8.33 -1.19 13.30
CA VAL A 31 -8.20 -0.20 12.22
C VAL A 31 -9.21 -0.45 11.11
N SER A 32 -9.52 0.58 10.32
CA SER A 32 -10.33 0.42 9.11
C SER A 32 -9.62 -0.48 8.10
N HIS A 33 -10.38 -1.01 7.13
CA HIS A 33 -9.81 -1.89 6.10
C HIS A 33 -8.73 -1.19 5.25
N GLU A 34 -8.91 0.10 4.96
CA GLU A 34 -7.94 0.91 4.21
C GLU A 34 -6.66 1.15 5.02
N GLN A 35 -6.82 1.52 6.30
CA GLN A 35 -5.68 1.67 7.22
C GLN A 35 -4.93 0.35 7.41
N PHE A 36 -5.63 -0.77 7.54
CA PHE A 36 -5.01 -2.09 7.66
C PHE A 36 -4.08 -2.37 6.48
N ARG A 37 -4.54 -2.10 5.25
CA ARG A 37 -3.74 -2.31 4.04
C ARG A 37 -2.48 -1.45 4.04
N PHE A 38 -2.61 -0.16 4.39
CA PHE A 38 -1.46 0.74 4.48
C PHE A 38 -0.46 0.26 5.54
N LEU A 39 -0.92 -0.05 6.74
CA LEU A 39 -0.07 -0.49 7.85
C LEU A 39 0.65 -1.80 7.56
N TYR A 40 -0.04 -2.72 6.89
CA TYR A 40 0.54 -4.00 6.46
C TYR A 40 1.60 -3.80 5.37
N ALA A 41 1.36 -2.94 4.38
CA ALA A 41 2.37 -2.58 3.38
C ALA A 41 3.59 -1.91 4.01
N ALA A 42 3.38 -0.97 4.93
CA ALA A 42 4.43 -0.30 5.66
C ALA A 42 5.28 -1.28 6.50
N GLU A 43 4.65 -2.28 7.15
CA GLU A 43 5.35 -3.34 7.88
C GLU A 43 6.36 -4.09 6.99
N HIS A 44 5.95 -4.44 5.77
CA HIS A 44 6.85 -5.11 4.82
C HIS A 44 7.98 -4.20 4.34
N VAL A 45 7.72 -2.91 4.18
CA VAL A 45 8.77 -1.93 3.86
C VAL A 45 9.79 -1.83 4.99
N TYR A 46 9.34 -1.82 6.26
CA TYR A 46 10.27 -1.80 7.39
C TYR A 46 11.10 -3.08 7.48
N LEU A 47 10.50 -4.25 7.22
CA LEU A 47 11.23 -5.52 7.18
C LEU A 47 12.22 -5.57 6.02
N ALA A 48 11.84 -5.10 4.84
CA ALA A 48 12.75 -5.00 3.70
C ALA A 48 13.90 -4.03 3.96
N GLY A 49 13.61 -2.86 4.56
CA GLY A 49 14.61 -1.90 4.99
C GLY A 49 15.57 -2.50 6.02
N LEU A 50 15.03 -3.19 7.03
CA LEU A 50 15.85 -3.92 8.02
C LEU A 50 16.79 -4.92 7.37
N LEU A 51 16.28 -5.76 6.45
CA LEU A 51 17.09 -6.74 5.74
C LEU A 51 18.21 -6.08 4.92
N LEU A 52 17.87 -5.02 4.18
CA LEU A 52 18.83 -4.25 3.39
C LEU A 52 19.94 -3.66 4.28
N HIS A 53 19.59 -3.06 5.42
CA HIS A 53 20.58 -2.47 6.32
C HIS A 53 21.48 -3.53 6.98
N VAL A 54 20.94 -4.73 7.26
CA VAL A 54 21.79 -5.85 7.71
C VAL A 54 22.77 -6.27 6.61
N VAL A 55 22.33 -6.33 5.34
CA VAL A 55 23.23 -6.62 4.22
C VAL A 55 24.27 -5.52 4.05
N PHE A 56 23.87 -4.25 4.06
CA PHE A 56 24.81 -3.13 3.96
C PHE A 56 25.78 -3.06 5.14
N LEU A 57 25.33 -3.42 6.35
CA LEU A 57 26.22 -3.52 7.52
C LEU A 57 27.39 -4.47 7.24
N LEU A 58 27.09 -5.65 6.67
CA LEU A 58 28.13 -6.63 6.31
C LEU A 58 29.03 -6.13 5.17
N VAL A 59 28.42 -5.51 4.13
CA VAL A 59 29.17 -4.95 2.99
C VAL A 59 30.11 -3.83 3.43
N PHE A 60 29.62 -2.85 4.20
CA PHE A 60 30.47 -1.74 4.65
C PHE A 60 31.51 -2.17 5.67
N PHE A 61 31.22 -3.18 6.48
CA PHE A 61 32.22 -3.80 7.35
C PHE A 61 33.33 -4.46 6.52
N ALA A 62 32.98 -5.24 5.49
CA ALA A 62 33.95 -5.90 4.60
C ALA A 62 34.77 -4.92 3.75
N LEU A 63 34.21 -3.76 3.41
CA LEU A 63 34.89 -2.69 2.67
C LEU A 63 35.64 -1.69 3.59
N GLU A 64 35.64 -1.92 4.90
CA GLU A 64 36.26 -1.08 5.91
C GLU A 64 35.78 0.39 5.93
N ILE A 65 34.50 0.63 5.51
CA ILE A 65 33.88 1.95 5.47
C ILE A 65 33.26 2.26 6.84
N ARG A 66 34.05 2.74 7.75
CA ARG A 66 33.72 2.85 9.18
C ARG A 66 32.45 3.68 9.44
N GLU A 67 32.31 4.83 8.82
CA GLU A 67 31.20 5.76 9.05
C GLU A 67 29.86 5.12 8.64
N LEU A 68 29.80 4.48 7.47
CA LEU A 68 28.60 3.81 7.00
C LEU A 68 28.29 2.55 7.80
N TYR A 69 29.29 1.78 8.17
CA TYR A 69 29.14 0.63 9.04
C TYR A 69 28.53 1.02 10.39
N LEU A 70 29.03 2.07 11.06
CA LEU A 70 28.50 2.57 12.32
C LEU A 70 27.09 3.15 12.15
N PHE A 71 26.85 3.91 11.07
CA PHE A 71 25.52 4.43 10.75
C PHE A 71 24.51 3.31 10.56
N ASN A 72 24.89 2.22 9.87
CA ASN A 72 23.99 1.08 9.65
C ASN A 72 23.59 0.34 10.94
N ILE A 73 24.42 0.34 11.99
CA ILE A 73 24.00 -0.18 13.29
C ILE A 73 22.80 0.62 13.82
N ALA A 74 22.87 1.96 13.71
CA ALA A 74 21.76 2.82 14.10
C ALA A 74 20.53 2.61 13.17
N SER A 75 20.73 2.44 11.86
CA SER A 75 19.69 2.17 10.87
C SER A 75 18.93 0.88 11.19
N VAL A 76 19.64 -0.20 11.50
CA VAL A 76 19.03 -1.46 11.94
C VAL A 76 18.12 -1.24 13.17
N ALA A 77 18.61 -0.49 14.17
CA ALA A 77 17.80 -0.18 15.36
C ALA A 77 16.57 0.68 15.01
N VAL A 78 16.71 1.65 14.11
CA VAL A 78 15.59 2.49 13.62
C VAL A 78 14.52 1.66 12.93
N PHE A 79 14.89 0.72 12.04
CA PHE A 79 13.91 -0.12 11.35
C PHE A 79 13.23 -1.13 12.27
N ILE A 80 13.94 -1.69 13.25
CA ILE A 80 13.34 -2.51 14.32
C ILE A 80 12.34 -1.67 15.11
N LEU A 81 12.71 -0.47 15.53
CA LEU A 81 11.84 0.44 16.26
C LEU A 81 10.60 0.83 15.42
N ALA A 82 10.78 1.18 14.15
CA ALA A 82 9.70 1.53 13.24
C ALA A 82 8.70 0.37 13.07
N PHE A 83 9.19 -0.87 12.95
CA PHE A 83 8.35 -2.06 12.90
C PHE A 83 7.47 -2.20 14.14
N PHE A 84 8.05 -2.10 15.34
CA PHE A 84 7.29 -2.22 16.59
C PHE A 84 6.34 -1.03 16.81
N LEU A 85 6.76 0.19 16.52
CA LEU A 85 5.90 1.38 16.60
C LEU A 85 4.68 1.26 15.69
N ASN A 86 4.87 0.78 14.46
CA ASN A 86 3.78 0.56 13.51
C ASN A 86 2.75 -0.43 14.08
N ARG A 87 3.18 -1.54 14.67
CA ARG A 87 2.30 -2.56 15.27
C ARG A 87 1.57 -2.08 16.52
N ASN A 88 2.13 -1.10 17.22
CA ASN A 88 1.53 -0.51 18.42
C ASN A 88 0.70 0.76 18.12
N GLY A 89 0.43 1.07 16.86
CA GLY A 89 -0.44 2.19 16.47
C GLY A 89 0.28 3.52 16.28
N HIS A 90 1.59 3.60 16.52
CA HIS A 90 2.40 4.81 16.34
C HIS A 90 2.94 4.91 14.90
N HIS A 91 2.09 4.61 13.92
CA HIS A 91 2.48 4.50 12.51
C HIS A 91 3.03 5.80 11.91
N TYR A 92 2.58 6.97 12.38
CA TYR A 92 3.14 8.26 11.95
C TYR A 92 4.60 8.40 12.36
N VAL A 93 4.93 8.06 13.60
CA VAL A 93 6.32 8.12 14.10
C VAL A 93 7.19 7.10 13.36
N ALA A 94 6.68 5.88 13.14
CA ALA A 94 7.37 4.84 12.40
C ALA A 94 7.70 5.30 10.96
N LEU A 95 6.73 5.92 10.27
CA LEU A 95 6.92 6.42 8.91
C LEU A 95 7.97 7.54 8.86
N TRP A 96 7.90 8.50 9.80
CA TRP A 96 8.89 9.58 9.88
C TRP A 96 10.29 9.07 10.16
N LEU A 97 10.45 8.11 11.08
CA LEU A 97 11.75 7.50 11.38
C LEU A 97 12.35 6.85 10.13
N ALA A 98 11.58 6.02 9.44
CA ALA A 98 12.04 5.36 8.22
C ALA A 98 12.33 6.37 7.08
N TYR A 99 11.47 7.39 6.93
CA TYR A 99 11.65 8.42 5.91
C TYR A 99 12.92 9.23 6.12
N ILE A 100 13.16 9.70 7.34
CA ILE A 100 14.37 10.47 7.69
C ILE A 100 15.61 9.59 7.54
N GLU A 101 15.54 8.35 8.03
CA GLU A 101 16.66 7.41 7.96
C GLU A 101 17.08 7.13 6.53
N VAL A 102 16.14 6.75 5.62
CA VAL A 102 16.46 6.46 4.22
C VAL A 102 17.13 7.64 3.53
N ASN A 103 16.66 8.87 3.78
CA ASN A 103 17.26 10.06 3.17
C ASN A 103 18.64 10.35 3.73
N LEU A 104 18.85 10.23 5.04
CA LEU A 104 20.14 10.45 5.68
C LEU A 104 21.17 9.39 5.28
N HIS A 105 20.76 8.12 5.30
CA HIS A 105 21.63 7.00 4.91
C HIS A 105 22.07 7.12 3.46
N ALA A 106 21.12 7.33 2.52
CA ALA A 106 21.44 7.48 1.11
C ALA A 106 22.32 8.74 0.88
N GLY A 107 22.01 9.86 1.56
CA GLY A 107 22.82 11.08 1.50
C GLY A 107 24.25 10.87 1.98
N LEU A 108 24.43 10.22 3.13
CA LEU A 108 25.73 9.90 3.67
C LEU A 108 26.51 8.93 2.76
N ALA A 109 25.84 7.92 2.20
CA ALA A 109 26.45 6.99 1.27
C ALA A 109 26.93 7.69 -0.02
N ILE A 110 26.12 8.58 -0.60
CA ILE A 110 26.51 9.38 -1.77
C ILE A 110 27.69 10.31 -1.44
N TRP A 111 27.65 10.94 -0.27
CA TRP A 111 28.74 11.82 0.17
C TRP A 111 30.08 11.08 0.29
N LEU A 112 30.07 9.89 0.89
CA LEU A 112 31.30 9.13 1.18
C LEU A 112 31.77 8.29 -0.01
N LEU A 113 30.86 7.69 -0.78
CA LEU A 113 31.19 6.71 -1.82
C LEU A 113 31.04 7.26 -3.24
N GLY A 114 30.39 8.41 -3.40
CA GLY A 114 30.10 9.03 -4.69
C GLY A 114 28.76 8.63 -5.29
N TRP A 115 28.37 9.40 -6.30
CA TRP A 115 27.10 9.27 -7.01
C TRP A 115 26.93 7.91 -7.70
N ASP A 116 28.01 7.41 -8.30
CA ASP A 116 27.97 6.22 -9.17
C ASP A 116 27.63 4.91 -8.45
N THR A 117 27.57 4.90 -7.12
CA THR A 117 27.15 3.74 -6.33
C THR A 117 25.65 3.49 -6.32
N GLY A 118 24.81 4.46 -6.75
CA GLY A 118 23.38 4.30 -6.92
C GLY A 118 22.52 4.34 -5.65
N PHE A 119 23.05 4.78 -4.51
CA PHE A 119 22.26 4.89 -3.26
C PHE A 119 21.08 5.86 -3.37
N TYR A 120 21.09 6.79 -4.30
CA TYR A 120 19.98 7.72 -4.55
C TYR A 120 18.68 7.03 -4.96
N TYR A 121 18.72 5.81 -5.49
CA TYR A 121 17.52 5.06 -5.86
C TYR A 121 16.56 4.85 -4.68
N TYR A 122 17.07 4.68 -3.46
CA TYR A 122 16.24 4.47 -2.28
C TYR A 122 15.44 5.70 -1.88
N MET A 123 15.92 6.90 -2.17
CA MET A 123 15.16 8.13 -1.94
C MET A 123 13.88 8.19 -2.81
N PHE A 124 13.92 7.63 -4.02
CA PHE A 124 12.72 7.49 -4.85
C PHE A 124 11.83 6.34 -4.39
N ALA A 125 12.41 5.26 -3.90
CA ALA A 125 11.67 4.06 -3.49
C ALA A 125 10.72 4.31 -2.30
N ILE A 126 11.01 5.29 -1.42
CA ILE A 126 10.15 5.65 -0.28
C ILE A 126 8.90 6.42 -0.71
N SER A 127 8.92 7.11 -1.86
CA SER A 127 7.84 7.99 -2.31
C SER A 127 6.50 7.27 -2.49
N PRO A 128 6.40 6.08 -3.11
CA PRO A 128 5.13 5.35 -3.23
C PRO A 128 4.45 5.08 -1.88
N VAL A 129 5.22 4.84 -0.82
CA VAL A 129 4.68 4.59 0.54
C VAL A 129 3.92 5.81 1.05
N LEU A 130 4.42 7.03 0.77
CA LEU A 130 3.74 8.28 1.14
C LEU A 130 2.39 8.41 0.42
N PHE A 131 2.31 8.05 -0.87
CA PHE A 131 1.11 8.18 -1.67
C PHE A 131 0.04 7.11 -1.35
N ILE A 132 0.45 5.92 -0.92
CA ILE A 132 -0.47 4.86 -0.49
C ILE A 132 -1.18 5.21 0.83
N ASN A 133 -0.62 6.08 1.67
CA ASN A 133 -1.22 6.46 2.95
C ASN A 133 -2.54 7.24 2.74
N PRO A 134 -3.72 6.70 3.13
CA PRO A 134 -5.00 7.36 2.89
C PRO A 134 -5.25 8.56 3.82
N ALA A 135 -4.56 8.62 4.96
CA ALA A 135 -4.83 9.60 6.01
C ALA A 135 -4.19 10.98 5.76
N ARG A 136 -3.29 11.10 4.76
CA ARG A 136 -2.59 12.37 4.47
C ARG A 136 -3.18 13.09 3.26
N PRO A 137 -3.33 14.41 3.31
CA PRO A 137 -3.76 15.21 2.16
C PRO A 137 -2.69 15.19 1.05
N LEU A 138 -3.13 15.34 -0.20
CA LEU A 138 -2.24 15.30 -1.38
C LEU A 138 -1.12 16.35 -1.30
N ALA A 139 -1.43 17.56 -0.83
CA ALA A 139 -0.44 18.63 -0.69
C ALA A 139 0.74 18.23 0.20
N GLU A 140 0.47 17.59 1.35
CA GLU A 140 1.52 17.09 2.25
C GLU A 140 2.36 16.00 1.57
N LYS A 141 1.74 15.08 0.86
CA LYS A 141 2.44 14.03 0.10
C LYS A 141 3.39 14.62 -0.94
N ILE A 142 2.92 15.65 -1.67
CA ILE A 142 3.74 16.34 -2.68
C ILE A 142 4.96 17.02 -2.01
N VAL A 143 4.74 17.75 -0.91
CA VAL A 143 5.84 18.42 -0.18
C VAL A 143 6.87 17.39 0.30
N LEU A 144 6.42 16.28 0.88
CA LEU A 144 7.33 15.21 1.33
C LEU A 144 8.06 14.53 0.17
N ALA A 145 7.42 14.37 -0.99
CA ALA A 145 8.08 13.79 -2.17
C ALA A 145 9.09 14.76 -2.83
N MET A 146 8.88 16.07 -2.68
CA MET A 146 9.80 17.08 -3.22
C MET A 146 11.09 17.21 -2.40
N PHE A 147 11.07 16.91 -1.11
CA PHE A 147 12.26 17.01 -0.25
C PHE A 147 13.42 16.13 -0.76
N PRO A 148 13.24 14.81 -1.02
CA PRO A 148 14.32 13.99 -1.58
C PRO A 148 14.82 14.51 -2.92
N VAL A 149 13.94 15.03 -3.78
CA VAL A 149 14.33 15.60 -5.08
C VAL A 149 15.27 16.79 -4.90
N LEU A 150 14.91 17.74 -4.05
CA LEU A 150 15.76 18.91 -3.75
C LEU A 150 17.08 18.48 -3.11
N PHE A 151 17.02 17.53 -2.18
CA PHE A 151 18.23 17.01 -1.52
C PHE A 151 19.14 16.30 -2.52
N LEU A 152 18.57 15.51 -3.46
CA LEU A 152 19.35 14.87 -4.52
C LEU A 152 19.98 15.87 -5.48
N ILE A 153 19.31 16.97 -5.82
CA ILE A 153 19.90 18.04 -6.63
C ILE A 153 21.15 18.61 -5.94
N LEU A 154 21.06 18.88 -4.64
CA LEU A 154 22.20 19.37 -3.87
C LEU A 154 23.36 18.36 -3.82
N LEU A 155 23.03 17.08 -3.59
CA LEU A 155 24.03 16.00 -3.57
C LEU A 155 24.67 15.77 -4.94
N PHE A 156 23.90 15.91 -6.03
CA PHE A 156 24.42 15.79 -7.39
C PHE A 156 25.48 16.88 -7.69
N TYR A 157 25.14 18.15 -7.41
CA TYR A 157 26.09 19.24 -7.60
C TYR A 157 27.32 19.09 -6.71
N HIS A 158 27.14 18.70 -5.45
CA HIS A 158 28.27 18.42 -4.55
C HIS A 158 29.17 17.32 -5.10
N SER A 159 28.58 16.20 -5.53
CA SER A 159 29.33 15.05 -6.07
C SER A 159 30.03 15.36 -7.41
N ALA A 160 29.53 16.32 -8.19
CA ALA A 160 30.15 16.76 -9.43
C ALA A 160 31.41 17.63 -9.17
N GLU A 161 31.48 18.32 -8.03
CA GLU A 161 32.57 19.22 -7.69
C GLU A 161 33.62 18.58 -6.76
N THR A 162 33.29 17.45 -6.12
CA THR A 162 34.13 16.80 -5.13
C THR A 162 34.38 15.32 -5.47
N THR A 163 35.54 14.83 -5.09
CA THR A 163 35.84 13.39 -5.16
C THR A 163 35.28 12.68 -3.94
N ALA A 164 34.78 11.44 -4.15
CA ALA A 164 34.34 10.60 -3.05
C ALA A 164 35.45 10.39 -2.00
N THR A 165 35.05 10.34 -0.73
CA THR A 165 35.98 10.13 0.38
C THR A 165 36.67 8.77 0.29
N TYR A 166 35.90 7.73 -0.09
CA TYR A 166 36.39 6.38 -0.30
C TYR A 166 36.50 6.09 -1.79
N GLN A 167 37.73 5.84 -2.26
CA GLN A 167 37.98 5.44 -3.65
C GLN A 167 37.83 3.93 -3.76
N LEU A 168 36.62 3.49 -4.19
CA LEU A 168 36.31 2.08 -4.41
C LEU A 168 36.79 1.62 -5.78
N ASP A 169 37.08 0.33 -5.92
CA ASP A 169 37.33 -0.31 -7.20
C ASP A 169 36.09 -0.20 -8.13
N HIS A 170 36.31 -0.02 -9.42
CA HIS A 170 35.23 0.09 -10.41
C HIS A 170 34.26 -1.10 -10.39
N LEU A 171 34.77 -2.31 -10.13
CA LEU A 171 33.92 -3.50 -10.03
C LEU A 171 32.97 -3.39 -8.82
N VAL A 172 33.47 -2.91 -7.68
CA VAL A 172 32.66 -2.69 -6.46
C VAL A 172 31.61 -1.61 -6.70
N ILE A 173 31.95 -0.51 -7.35
CA ILE A 173 31.01 0.56 -7.70
C ILE A 173 29.89 0.02 -8.58
N HIS A 174 30.23 -0.72 -9.65
CA HIS A 174 29.24 -1.31 -10.55
C HIS A 174 28.36 -2.35 -9.84
N PHE A 175 28.94 -3.17 -8.97
CA PHE A 175 28.18 -4.12 -8.16
C PHE A 175 27.18 -3.42 -7.24
N LEU A 176 27.61 -2.38 -6.51
CA LEU A 176 26.73 -1.57 -5.66
C LEU A 176 25.63 -0.91 -6.48
N HIS A 177 25.97 -0.30 -7.61
CA HIS A 177 25.00 0.36 -8.49
C HIS A 177 23.89 -0.59 -8.95
N LEU A 178 24.29 -1.73 -9.52
CA LEU A 178 23.34 -2.72 -10.03
C LEU A 178 22.50 -3.35 -8.91
N SER A 179 23.12 -3.67 -7.78
CA SER A 179 22.40 -4.26 -6.65
C SER A 179 21.39 -3.26 -6.05
N ASN A 180 21.75 -1.98 -5.92
CA ASN A 180 20.87 -0.91 -5.46
C ASN A 180 19.72 -0.66 -6.44
N LEU A 181 19.99 -0.66 -7.75
CA LEU A 181 18.97 -0.56 -8.78
C LEU A 181 17.99 -1.73 -8.72
N ILE A 182 18.49 -2.97 -8.69
CA ILE A 182 17.66 -4.19 -8.62
C ILE A 182 16.82 -4.18 -7.35
N ALA A 183 17.40 -3.91 -6.18
CA ALA A 183 16.68 -3.86 -4.91
C ALA A 183 15.56 -2.81 -4.94
N THR A 184 15.84 -1.63 -5.49
CA THR A 184 14.84 -0.56 -5.63
C THR A 184 13.70 -0.97 -6.56
N VAL A 185 14.02 -1.52 -7.74
CA VAL A 185 13.00 -1.98 -8.70
C VAL A 185 12.12 -3.07 -8.08
N MET A 186 12.72 -4.03 -7.38
CA MET A 186 11.98 -5.09 -6.68
C MET A 186 11.06 -4.53 -5.59
N LEU A 187 11.54 -3.58 -4.80
CA LEU A 187 10.73 -2.93 -3.77
C LEU A 187 9.54 -2.16 -4.37
N VAL A 188 9.78 -1.36 -5.40
CA VAL A 188 8.71 -0.59 -6.08
C VAL A 188 7.71 -1.53 -6.76
N ALA A 189 8.19 -2.59 -7.43
CA ALA A 189 7.33 -3.60 -8.05
C ALA A 189 6.46 -4.33 -7.00
N TYR A 190 7.05 -4.69 -5.86
CA TYR A 190 6.31 -5.28 -4.74
C TYR A 190 5.21 -4.34 -4.23
N LEU A 191 5.53 -3.06 -4.00
CA LEU A 191 4.55 -2.06 -3.55
C LEU A 191 3.43 -1.86 -4.57
N ALA A 192 3.76 -1.78 -5.85
CA ALA A 192 2.80 -1.65 -6.94
C ALA A 192 1.86 -2.87 -7.02
N HIS A 193 2.43 -4.09 -6.94
CA HIS A 193 1.65 -5.33 -6.89
C HIS A 193 0.70 -5.37 -5.69
N TYR A 194 1.21 -5.04 -4.50
CA TYR A 194 0.43 -5.02 -3.28
C TYR A 194 -0.72 -4.01 -3.35
N TYR A 195 -0.46 -2.80 -3.87
CA TYR A 195 -1.48 -1.78 -4.09
C TYR A 195 -2.54 -2.24 -5.07
N SER A 196 -2.15 -2.76 -6.23
CA SER A 196 -3.05 -3.28 -7.26
C SER A 196 -3.97 -4.38 -6.72
N LYS A 197 -3.41 -5.36 -6.01
CA LYS A 197 -4.20 -6.41 -5.35
C LYS A 197 -5.23 -5.83 -4.40
N GLY A 198 -4.84 -4.84 -3.61
CA GLY A 198 -5.74 -4.18 -2.69
C GLY A 198 -6.89 -3.43 -3.35
N VAL A 199 -6.66 -2.81 -4.52
CA VAL A 199 -7.72 -2.16 -5.32
C VAL A 199 -8.71 -3.20 -5.82
N LEU A 200 -8.22 -4.28 -6.44
CA LEU A 200 -9.05 -5.37 -6.95
C LEU A 200 -9.94 -6.01 -5.86
N ASP A 201 -9.38 -6.24 -4.67
CA ASP A 201 -10.15 -6.80 -3.55
C ASP A 201 -11.25 -5.83 -3.07
N SER A 202 -10.98 -4.52 -3.10
CA SER A 202 -11.99 -3.50 -2.76
C SER A 202 -13.11 -3.43 -3.80
N GLU A 203 -12.77 -3.50 -5.08
CA GLU A 203 -13.76 -3.53 -6.18
C GLU A 203 -14.64 -4.76 -6.10
N ARG A 204 -14.06 -5.95 -5.92
CA ARG A 204 -14.82 -7.20 -5.75
C ARG A 204 -15.78 -7.13 -4.56
N ARG A 205 -15.35 -6.54 -3.45
CA ARG A 205 -16.20 -6.36 -2.28
C ARG A 205 -17.34 -5.39 -2.57
N LEU A 206 -17.05 -4.27 -3.24
CA LEU A 206 -18.08 -3.30 -3.64
C LEU A 206 -19.13 -3.95 -4.54
N GLN A 207 -18.70 -4.74 -5.53
CA GLN A 207 -19.61 -5.49 -6.42
C GLN A 207 -20.52 -6.44 -5.64
N LYS A 208 -19.96 -7.22 -4.68
CA LYS A 208 -20.76 -8.11 -3.83
C LYS A 208 -21.80 -7.37 -3.00
N LEU A 209 -21.40 -6.21 -2.42
CA LEU A 209 -22.32 -5.37 -1.66
C LEU A 209 -23.43 -4.80 -2.56
N THR A 210 -23.09 -4.29 -3.74
CA THR A 210 -24.07 -3.77 -4.71
C THR A 210 -25.08 -4.85 -5.10
N GLN A 211 -24.61 -6.06 -5.45
CA GLN A 211 -25.49 -7.19 -5.76
C GLN A 211 -26.41 -7.57 -4.58
N ALA A 212 -25.89 -7.55 -3.34
CA ALA A 212 -26.69 -7.80 -2.16
C ALA A 212 -27.78 -6.72 -1.95
N TYR A 213 -27.42 -5.45 -2.14
CA TYR A 213 -28.38 -4.33 -2.08
C TYR A 213 -29.45 -4.42 -3.18
N GLU A 214 -29.06 -4.75 -4.42
CA GLU A 214 -29.99 -4.94 -5.53
C GLU A 214 -30.98 -6.06 -5.24
N ARG A 215 -30.49 -7.20 -4.69
CA ARG A 215 -31.37 -8.30 -4.27
C ARG A 215 -32.38 -7.84 -3.20
N LEU A 216 -31.93 -7.15 -2.16
CA LEU A 216 -32.80 -6.64 -1.10
C LEU A 216 -33.79 -5.57 -1.59
N ALA A 217 -33.37 -4.73 -2.55
CA ALA A 217 -34.23 -3.72 -3.15
C ALA A 217 -35.29 -4.32 -4.09
N THR A 218 -35.05 -5.52 -4.62
CA THR A 218 -35.92 -6.14 -5.65
C THR A 218 -36.76 -7.29 -5.11
N TYR A 219 -36.21 -8.10 -4.19
CA TYR A 219 -36.85 -9.33 -3.72
C TYR A 219 -37.21 -9.26 -2.24
N ASP A 220 -38.30 -9.93 -1.87
CA ASP A 220 -38.70 -10.17 -0.49
C ASP A 220 -37.79 -11.23 0.14
N SER A 221 -37.32 -10.98 1.35
CA SER A 221 -36.31 -11.83 2.02
C SER A 221 -36.88 -13.20 2.50
N LEU A 222 -38.20 -13.33 2.64
CA LEU A 222 -38.85 -14.56 3.13
C LEU A 222 -39.32 -15.43 1.99
N THR A 223 -39.93 -14.81 0.98
CA THR A 223 -40.58 -15.54 -0.13
C THR A 223 -39.73 -15.66 -1.37
N HIS A 224 -38.63 -14.87 -1.46
CA HIS A 224 -37.76 -14.72 -2.65
C HIS A 224 -38.50 -14.28 -3.92
N LEU A 225 -39.73 -13.77 -3.80
CA LEU A 225 -40.50 -13.14 -4.87
C LEU A 225 -40.16 -11.65 -4.96
N LEU A 226 -40.59 -10.98 -6.04
CA LEU A 226 -40.44 -9.52 -6.12
C LEU A 226 -41.12 -8.87 -4.93
N ASN A 227 -40.40 -7.97 -4.25
CA ASN A 227 -41.00 -7.18 -3.19
C ASN A 227 -42.05 -6.21 -3.76
N ARG A 228 -42.91 -5.62 -2.90
CA ARG A 228 -43.99 -4.73 -3.31
C ARG A 228 -43.56 -3.60 -4.24
N HIS A 229 -42.36 -3.03 -3.98
CA HIS A 229 -41.83 -1.92 -4.78
C HIS A 229 -41.48 -2.39 -6.20
N ALA A 230 -40.70 -3.45 -6.32
CA ALA A 230 -40.27 -4.00 -7.60
C ALA A 230 -41.43 -4.56 -8.40
N MET A 231 -42.44 -5.17 -7.73
CA MET A 231 -43.65 -5.64 -8.39
C MET A 231 -44.48 -4.50 -8.97
N ASN A 232 -44.68 -3.41 -8.21
CA ASN A 232 -45.41 -2.25 -8.73
C ASN A 232 -44.68 -1.64 -9.95
N GLN A 233 -43.37 -1.54 -9.92
CA GLN A 233 -42.59 -1.03 -11.03
C GLN A 233 -42.71 -1.93 -12.26
N ALA A 234 -42.63 -3.25 -12.09
CA ALA A 234 -42.82 -4.20 -13.18
C ALA A 234 -44.24 -4.10 -13.80
N ILE A 235 -45.29 -3.89 -12.98
CA ILE A 235 -46.65 -3.67 -13.46
C ILE A 235 -46.75 -2.36 -14.26
N GLU A 236 -46.18 -1.26 -13.79
CA GLU A 236 -46.15 0.02 -14.50
C GLU A 236 -45.44 -0.10 -15.86
N ASP A 237 -44.33 -0.83 -15.91
CA ASP A 237 -43.59 -1.10 -17.13
C ASP A 237 -44.44 -1.91 -18.15
N GLU A 238 -45.16 -2.96 -17.70
CA GLU A 238 -46.03 -3.73 -18.55
C GLU A 238 -47.25 -2.93 -19.03
N VAL A 239 -47.86 -2.10 -18.17
CA VAL A 239 -48.93 -1.18 -18.56
C VAL A 239 -48.43 -0.19 -19.64
N SER A 240 -47.22 0.33 -19.47
CA SER A 240 -46.63 1.23 -20.45
C SER A 240 -46.33 0.54 -21.77
N ARG A 241 -45.88 -0.74 -21.72
CA ARG A 241 -45.68 -1.59 -22.90
C ARG A 241 -47.02 -1.89 -23.62
N PHE A 242 -48.07 -2.25 -22.86
CA PHE A 242 -49.40 -2.44 -23.41
C PHE A 242 -49.92 -1.18 -24.15
N ARG A 243 -49.77 -0.02 -23.54
CA ARG A 243 -50.18 1.26 -24.17
C ARG A 243 -49.46 1.55 -25.48
N ARG A 244 -48.19 1.11 -25.61
CA ARG A 244 -47.37 1.34 -26.81
C ARG A 244 -47.63 0.30 -27.90
N ASP A 245 -47.69 -0.99 -27.50
CA ASP A 245 -47.60 -2.12 -28.44
C ASP A 245 -48.96 -2.82 -28.61
N GLY A 246 -49.98 -2.51 -27.77
CA GLY A 246 -51.32 -3.12 -27.81
C GLY A 246 -51.40 -4.60 -27.38
N LYS A 247 -50.29 -5.19 -26.88
CA LYS A 247 -50.23 -6.59 -26.49
C LYS A 247 -50.75 -6.77 -25.06
N PRO A 248 -51.80 -7.58 -24.84
CA PRO A 248 -52.35 -7.80 -23.50
C PRO A 248 -51.35 -8.59 -22.62
N PHE A 249 -51.37 -8.32 -21.31
CA PHE A 249 -50.63 -9.08 -20.30
C PHE A 249 -51.58 -9.57 -19.21
N VAL A 250 -51.16 -10.59 -18.46
CA VAL A 250 -51.93 -11.16 -17.35
C VAL A 250 -51.12 -11.02 -16.06
N LEU A 251 -51.76 -10.51 -15.01
CA LEU A 251 -51.16 -10.45 -13.66
C LEU A 251 -51.74 -11.61 -12.84
N ALA A 252 -50.87 -12.46 -12.29
CA ALA A 252 -51.26 -13.50 -11.35
C ALA A 252 -50.73 -13.12 -9.95
N LEU A 253 -51.61 -13.12 -8.95
CA LEU A 253 -51.30 -12.93 -7.54
C LEU A 253 -51.48 -14.28 -6.84
N GLY A 254 -50.42 -14.77 -6.18
CA GLY A 254 -50.41 -16.01 -5.44
C GLY A 254 -50.09 -15.81 -3.96
#